data_ac7cb1320a01dbe32dc8faab5c8d3689
#
_entry.id   ac7cb1320a01dbe32dc8faab5c8d3689
#
_cell.length_a   1.000
_cell.length_b   1.000
_cell.length_c   1.000
_cell.angle_alpha   90.00
_cell.angle_beta   90.00
_cell.angle_gamma   90.00
#
_symmetry.space_group_name_H-M   'P 1'
#
loop_
_entity.id
_entity.type
_entity.pdbx_description
1 polymer ?
#
loop_
_entity_poly.entity_id
_entity_poly.type
_entity_poly.pdbx_seq_one_letter_code
_entity_poly.pdbx_strand_id
1 'polypeptide(L)'
;NAGISHIGLLSDMSVEEWQHVMNTNLNAVFYTSRLAVPHMVRAQKGKIINISSIWGNVGASMEVAYSASKGGVNSFTKALGKELAPSNIQVNAVAFGAIDTEMNSFLSSEDRIALEEEIPAGRMATPEEAAGFIYNIFDSGSYLTGQVISFDGGWI
;
A
#
# COMPACT_ATOMS: atom_id res chain seq x y z
N ASN A 1 0.82 1.77 -7.83
CA ASN A 1 0.73 2.98 -6.99
C ASN A 1 -0.66 3.65 -7.02
N ALA A 2 -1.42 3.52 -8.12
CA ALA A 2 -2.77 4.09 -8.17
C ALA A 2 -3.62 3.54 -7.02
N GLY A 3 -4.35 4.43 -6.35
CA GLY A 3 -5.23 4.08 -5.25
C GLY A 3 -6.22 5.18 -4.95
N ILE A 4 -7.39 4.79 -4.45
CA ILE A 4 -8.46 5.68 -4.02
C ILE A 4 -8.95 5.23 -2.65
N SER A 5 -9.48 6.15 -1.85
CA SER A 5 -10.22 5.86 -0.64
C SER A 5 -11.70 6.20 -0.80
N HIS A 6 -12.52 5.62 0.07
CA HIS A 6 -13.91 5.98 0.26
C HIS A 6 -14.14 6.07 1.77
N ILE A 7 -14.57 7.24 2.22
CA ILE A 7 -14.84 7.52 3.64
C ILE A 7 -16.35 7.50 3.84
N GLY A 8 -16.83 6.61 4.68
CA GLY A 8 -18.27 6.48 4.98
C GLY A 8 -18.57 5.18 5.73
N LEU A 9 -19.78 5.10 6.28
CA LEU A 9 -20.25 3.89 6.93
C LEU A 9 -20.50 2.78 5.90
N LEU A 10 -20.20 1.54 6.27
CA LEU A 10 -20.44 0.39 5.40
C LEU A 10 -21.90 0.25 4.98
N SER A 11 -22.83 0.61 5.87
CA SER A 11 -24.28 0.58 5.60
C SER A 11 -24.73 1.51 4.47
N ASP A 12 -23.98 2.57 4.23
CA ASP A 12 -24.31 3.63 3.26
C ASP A 12 -23.55 3.46 1.94
N MET A 13 -22.55 2.57 1.93
CA MET A 13 -21.75 2.29 0.75
C MET A 13 -22.51 1.45 -0.26
N SER A 14 -22.59 1.90 -1.49
CA SER A 14 -23.13 1.12 -2.60
C SER A 14 -22.20 0.00 -3.04
N VAL A 15 -22.75 -1.00 -3.73
CA VAL A 15 -21.95 -2.09 -4.33
C VAL A 15 -20.99 -1.54 -5.39
N GLU A 16 -21.41 -0.52 -6.13
CA GLU A 16 -20.62 0.14 -7.17
C GLU A 16 -19.40 0.87 -6.58
N GLU A 17 -19.56 1.56 -5.46
CA GLU A 17 -18.45 2.23 -4.74
C GLU A 17 -17.46 1.20 -4.20
N TRP A 18 -17.96 0.13 -3.58
CA TRP A 18 -17.11 -0.99 -3.16
C TRP A 18 -16.29 -1.55 -4.33
N GLN A 19 -16.96 -1.87 -5.44
CA GLN A 19 -16.30 -2.41 -6.63
C GLN A 19 -15.27 -1.44 -7.21
N HIS A 20 -15.56 -0.14 -7.20
CA HIS A 20 -14.63 0.88 -7.68
C HIS A 20 -13.34 0.91 -6.86
N VAL A 21 -13.43 0.89 -5.53
CA VAL A 21 -12.26 0.81 -4.64
C VAL A 21 -11.48 -0.49 -4.87
N MET A 22 -12.17 -1.64 -4.90
CA MET A 22 -11.51 -2.94 -5.09
C MET A 22 -10.85 -3.05 -6.46
N ASN A 23 -11.49 -2.56 -7.52
CA ASN A 23 -10.94 -2.58 -8.87
C ASN A 23 -9.68 -1.71 -8.98
N THR A 24 -9.72 -0.51 -8.40
CA THR A 24 -8.58 0.42 -8.46
C THR A 24 -7.42 -0.04 -7.59
N ASN A 25 -7.69 -0.44 -6.35
CA ASN A 25 -6.62 -0.69 -5.38
C ASN A 25 -6.04 -2.11 -5.43
N LEU A 26 -6.89 -3.12 -5.67
CA LEU A 26 -6.47 -4.53 -5.61
C LEU A 26 -6.41 -5.20 -6.97
N ASN A 27 -7.47 -5.11 -7.78
CA ASN A 27 -7.49 -5.77 -9.08
C ASN A 27 -6.42 -5.21 -10.02
N ALA A 28 -6.12 -3.91 -9.96
CA ALA A 28 -5.03 -3.32 -10.74
C ALA A 28 -3.66 -3.91 -10.38
N VAL A 29 -3.41 -4.23 -9.10
CA VAL A 29 -2.17 -4.90 -8.67
C VAL A 29 -2.08 -6.31 -9.27
N PHE A 30 -3.19 -7.05 -9.28
CA PHE A 30 -3.25 -8.36 -9.93
C PHE A 30 -2.99 -8.25 -11.44
N TYR A 31 -3.67 -7.35 -12.15
CA TYR A 31 -3.52 -7.24 -13.61
C TYR A 31 -2.10 -6.85 -14.01
N THR A 32 -1.50 -5.87 -13.35
CA THR A 32 -0.14 -5.42 -13.65
C THR A 32 0.89 -6.51 -13.33
N SER A 33 0.75 -7.18 -12.19
CA SER A 33 1.64 -8.29 -11.81
C SER A 33 1.52 -9.45 -12.79
N ARG A 34 0.29 -9.85 -13.17
CA ARG A 34 0.04 -10.92 -14.15
C ARG A 34 0.71 -10.66 -15.49
N LEU A 35 0.78 -9.40 -15.93
CA LEU A 35 1.46 -9.03 -17.18
C LEU A 35 2.99 -9.01 -17.01
N ALA A 36 3.52 -8.54 -15.88
CA ALA A 36 4.96 -8.40 -15.67
C ALA A 36 5.65 -9.74 -15.35
N VAL A 37 5.02 -10.60 -14.54
CA VAL A 37 5.62 -11.84 -14.00
C VAL A 37 6.19 -12.76 -15.09
N PRO A 38 5.52 -13.05 -16.21
CA PRO A 38 6.09 -13.94 -17.23
C PRO A 38 7.40 -13.41 -17.83
N HIS A 39 7.58 -12.10 -17.93
CA HIS A 39 8.81 -11.48 -18.41
C HIS A 39 9.93 -11.59 -17.37
N MET A 40 9.62 -11.35 -16.09
CA MET A 40 10.56 -11.46 -14.99
C MET A 40 11.03 -12.91 -14.79
N VAL A 41 10.11 -13.89 -14.89
CA VAL A 41 10.45 -15.31 -14.79
C VAL A 41 11.39 -15.73 -15.91
N ARG A 42 11.14 -15.32 -17.15
CA ARG A 42 12.08 -15.58 -18.26
C ARG A 42 13.46 -14.96 -18.06
N ALA A 43 13.50 -13.77 -17.45
CA ALA A 43 14.75 -13.06 -17.16
C ALA A 43 15.46 -13.58 -15.91
N GLN A 44 14.82 -14.42 -15.07
CA GLN A 44 15.28 -14.85 -13.75
C GLN A 44 15.68 -13.66 -12.87
N LYS A 45 14.98 -12.55 -13.01
CA LYS A 45 15.24 -11.29 -12.31
C LYS A 45 14.00 -10.39 -12.32
N GLY A 46 13.67 -9.82 -11.18
CA GLY A 46 12.61 -8.83 -11.08
C GLY A 46 12.40 -8.34 -9.66
N LYS A 47 11.80 -7.15 -9.54
CA LYS A 47 11.32 -6.62 -8.27
C LYS A 47 9.95 -5.99 -8.45
N ILE A 48 9.04 -6.31 -7.55
CA ILE A 48 7.70 -5.74 -7.45
C ILE A 48 7.59 -5.10 -6.07
N ILE A 49 7.23 -3.82 -6.03
CA ILE A 49 6.92 -3.12 -4.78
C ILE A 49 5.49 -2.60 -4.88
N ASN A 50 4.62 -3.16 -4.07
CA ASN A 50 3.23 -2.77 -3.98
C ASN A 50 3.05 -1.65 -2.96
N ILE A 51 2.23 -0.66 -3.28
CA ILE A 51 1.91 0.44 -2.38
C ILE A 51 0.65 0.09 -1.59
N SER A 52 0.85 -0.15 -0.31
CA SER A 52 -0.20 -0.49 0.65
C SER A 52 -0.46 0.66 1.63
N SER A 53 -1.10 0.37 2.73
CA SER A 53 -1.41 1.29 3.82
C SER A 53 -1.36 0.54 5.14
N ILE A 54 -1.08 1.25 6.22
CA ILE A 54 -1.24 0.74 7.59
C ILE A 54 -2.68 0.26 7.84
N TRP A 55 -3.67 0.88 7.19
CA TRP A 55 -5.07 0.41 7.27
C TRP A 55 -5.29 -0.98 6.67
N GLY A 56 -4.38 -1.45 5.83
CA GLY A 56 -4.34 -2.84 5.39
C GLY A 56 -3.81 -3.81 6.48
N ASN A 57 -3.15 -3.30 7.51
CA ASN A 57 -2.65 -4.08 8.65
C ASN A 57 -3.68 -4.14 9.79
N VAL A 58 -4.25 -2.99 10.17
CA VAL A 58 -5.09 -2.86 11.37
C VAL A 58 -6.55 -2.53 11.08
N GLY A 59 -6.85 -2.06 9.85
CA GLY A 59 -8.17 -1.53 9.50
C GLY A 59 -8.41 -0.11 10.02
N ALA A 60 -9.33 0.60 9.36
CA ALA A 60 -9.80 1.92 9.81
C ALA A 60 -11.32 1.97 9.80
N SER A 61 -11.88 2.57 10.85
CA SER A 61 -13.31 2.88 10.89
C SER A 61 -13.65 3.84 9.75
N MET A 62 -14.82 3.69 9.16
CA MET A 62 -15.32 4.45 8.01
C MET A 62 -14.53 4.26 6.69
N GLU A 63 -13.50 3.42 6.68
CA GLU A 63 -12.70 3.09 5.48
C GLU A 63 -12.64 1.57 5.23
N VAL A 64 -13.76 0.87 5.39
CA VAL A 64 -13.82 -0.60 5.32
C VAL A 64 -13.36 -1.13 3.95
N ALA A 65 -13.82 -0.54 2.85
CA ALA A 65 -13.43 -0.97 1.51
C ALA A 65 -11.94 -0.70 1.23
N TYR A 66 -11.45 0.46 1.65
CA TYR A 66 -10.01 0.80 1.53
C TYR A 66 -9.15 -0.17 2.33
N SER A 67 -9.48 -0.38 3.59
CA SER A 67 -8.79 -1.33 4.48
C SER A 67 -8.79 -2.75 3.91
N ALA A 68 -9.94 -3.24 3.43
CA ALA A 68 -10.05 -4.54 2.79
C ALA A 68 -9.18 -4.65 1.53
N SER A 69 -9.18 -3.62 0.68
CA SER A 69 -8.37 -3.59 -0.54
C SER A 69 -6.87 -3.64 -0.23
N LYS A 70 -6.41 -2.85 0.75
CA LYS A 70 -4.99 -2.79 1.15
C LYS A 70 -4.56 -4.04 1.93
N GLY A 71 -5.46 -4.64 2.73
CA GLY A 71 -5.25 -5.96 3.33
C GLY A 71 -5.11 -7.06 2.27
N GLY A 72 -5.91 -6.97 1.20
CA GLY A 72 -5.79 -7.83 0.02
C GLY A 72 -4.43 -7.68 -0.66
N VAL A 73 -3.94 -6.44 -0.86
CA VAL A 73 -2.59 -6.16 -1.40
C VAL A 73 -1.50 -6.77 -0.51
N ASN A 74 -1.64 -6.67 0.81
CA ASN A 74 -0.67 -7.25 1.76
C ASN A 74 -0.61 -8.78 1.63
N SER A 75 -1.75 -9.45 1.59
CA SER A 75 -1.82 -10.91 1.43
C SER A 75 -1.35 -11.35 0.06
N PHE A 76 -1.73 -10.64 -1.01
CA PHE A 76 -1.25 -10.86 -2.37
C PHE A 76 0.28 -10.79 -2.46
N THR A 77 0.88 -9.76 -1.87
CA THR A 77 2.33 -9.55 -1.82
C THR A 77 3.04 -10.73 -1.16
N LYS A 78 2.55 -11.16 0.01
CA LYS A 78 3.14 -12.29 0.75
C LYS A 78 3.07 -13.60 -0.04
N ALA A 79 1.93 -13.87 -0.68
CA ALA A 79 1.74 -15.08 -1.47
C ALA A 79 2.63 -15.07 -2.73
N LEU A 80 2.59 -13.98 -3.50
CA LEU A 80 3.35 -13.85 -4.74
C LEU A 80 4.87 -13.84 -4.47
N GLY A 81 5.31 -13.25 -3.35
CA GLY A 81 6.71 -13.29 -2.94
C GLY A 81 7.23 -14.71 -2.72
N LYS A 82 6.42 -15.57 -2.09
CA LYS A 82 6.76 -17.00 -1.91
C LYS A 82 6.80 -17.75 -3.25
N GLU A 83 5.83 -17.49 -4.12
CA GLU A 83 5.70 -18.14 -5.42
C GLU A 83 6.88 -17.80 -6.34
N LEU A 84 7.35 -16.56 -6.32
CA LEU A 84 8.35 -16.06 -7.25
C LEU A 84 9.80 -16.08 -6.71
N ALA A 85 10.01 -16.35 -5.43
CA ALA A 85 11.34 -16.44 -4.82
C ALA A 85 12.26 -17.45 -5.55
N PRO A 86 11.80 -18.66 -5.96
CA PRO A 86 12.64 -19.60 -6.73
C PRO A 86 13.11 -19.05 -8.07
N SER A 87 12.43 -18.07 -8.64
CA SER A 87 12.79 -17.40 -9.90
C SER A 87 13.64 -16.14 -9.71
N ASN A 88 14.17 -15.92 -8.49
CA ASN A 88 14.95 -14.72 -8.13
C ASN A 88 14.17 -13.41 -8.37
N ILE A 89 12.86 -13.40 -8.08
CA ILE A 89 11.99 -12.22 -8.14
C ILE A 89 11.54 -11.87 -6.74
N GLN A 90 11.75 -10.63 -6.33
CA GLN A 90 11.37 -10.13 -5.02
C GLN A 90 10.05 -9.37 -5.12
N VAL A 91 9.11 -9.67 -4.22
CA VAL A 91 7.81 -9.00 -4.13
C VAL A 91 7.61 -8.52 -2.71
N ASN A 92 7.56 -7.21 -2.52
CA ASN A 92 7.34 -6.60 -1.21
C ASN A 92 6.26 -5.54 -1.29
N ALA A 93 5.74 -5.11 -0.15
CA ALA A 93 4.84 -3.98 -0.04
C ALA A 93 5.35 -2.97 1.00
N VAL A 94 5.04 -1.70 0.78
CA VAL A 94 5.17 -0.65 1.78
C VAL A 94 3.77 -0.28 2.26
N ALA A 95 3.55 -0.44 3.55
CA ALA A 95 2.34 -0.01 4.24
C ALA A 95 2.58 1.41 4.77
N PHE A 96 2.14 2.40 4.01
CA PHE A 96 2.30 3.80 4.40
C PHE A 96 1.27 4.23 5.45
N GLY A 97 1.71 5.05 6.40
CA GLY A 97 0.87 5.92 7.20
C GLY A 97 0.46 7.18 6.43
N ALA A 98 0.34 8.31 7.12
CA ALA A 98 -0.03 9.58 6.50
C ALA A 98 1.17 10.19 5.74
N ILE A 99 0.96 10.43 4.44
CA ILE A 99 1.90 11.12 3.57
C ILE A 99 1.26 12.41 3.10
N ASP A 100 1.99 13.52 3.12
CA ASP A 100 1.51 14.84 2.72
C ASP A 100 1.36 14.94 1.19
N THR A 101 0.21 14.48 0.70
CA THR A 101 -0.14 14.42 -0.73
C THR A 101 -1.52 15.00 -0.98
N GLU A 102 -1.90 15.14 -2.25
CA GLU A 102 -3.25 15.55 -2.65
C GLU A 102 -4.37 14.68 -2.05
N MET A 103 -4.09 13.42 -1.74
CA MET A 103 -5.07 12.53 -1.09
C MET A 103 -5.53 13.06 0.28
N ASN A 104 -4.69 13.84 0.96
CA ASN A 104 -4.97 14.47 2.26
C ASN A 104 -5.30 15.97 2.15
N SER A 105 -5.45 16.52 0.93
CA SER A 105 -5.70 17.95 0.71
C SER A 105 -7.08 18.44 1.18
N PHE A 106 -8.00 17.52 1.46
CA PHE A 106 -9.32 17.83 1.99
C PHE A 106 -9.34 18.16 3.48
N LEU A 107 -8.23 17.85 4.20
CA LEU A 107 -8.12 18.11 5.64
C LEU A 107 -8.09 19.62 5.91
N SER A 108 -8.90 20.06 6.86
CA SER A 108 -8.75 21.41 7.43
C SER A 108 -7.42 21.52 8.18
N SER A 109 -6.99 22.76 8.50
CA SER A 109 -5.78 22.95 9.30
C SER A 109 -5.89 22.32 10.69
N GLU A 110 -7.10 22.32 11.28
CA GLU A 110 -7.38 21.72 12.58
C GLU A 110 -7.32 20.19 12.50
N ASP A 111 -7.95 19.58 11.46
CA ASP A 111 -7.91 18.14 11.25
C ASP A 111 -6.49 17.65 10.96
N ARG A 112 -5.70 18.44 10.23
CA ARG A 112 -4.30 18.13 9.97
C ARG A 112 -3.48 18.11 11.26
N ILE A 113 -3.63 19.10 12.13
CA ILE A 113 -2.95 19.14 13.43
C ILE A 113 -3.36 17.93 14.28
N ALA A 114 -4.67 17.64 14.36
CA ALA A 114 -5.17 16.49 15.10
C ALA A 114 -4.58 15.16 14.59
N LEU A 115 -4.50 15.00 13.27
CA LEU A 115 -3.88 13.82 12.65
C LEU A 115 -2.38 13.72 12.99
N GLU A 116 -1.65 14.84 12.92
CA GLU A 116 -0.21 14.87 13.22
C GLU A 116 0.08 14.59 14.70
N GLU A 117 -0.83 14.96 15.61
CA GLU A 117 -0.73 14.64 17.05
C GLU A 117 -0.93 13.13 17.32
N GLU A 118 -1.68 12.41 16.49
CA GLU A 118 -1.82 10.96 16.61
C GLU A 118 -0.57 10.19 16.17
N ILE A 119 0.28 10.80 15.36
CA ILE A 119 1.49 10.18 14.82
C ILE A 119 2.64 10.42 15.81
N PRO A 120 3.29 9.39 16.39
CA PRO A 120 4.39 9.59 17.33
C PRO A 120 5.55 10.44 16.79
N ALA A 121 5.80 10.41 15.46
CA ALA A 121 6.78 11.29 14.83
C ALA A 121 6.33 12.76 14.75
N GLY A 122 5.09 13.11 15.15
CA GLY A 122 4.55 14.47 15.25
C GLY A 122 4.29 15.14 13.89
N ARG A 123 4.25 14.40 12.80
CA ARG A 123 4.03 14.94 11.46
C ARG A 123 3.67 13.86 10.44
N MET A 124 3.09 14.25 9.34
CA MET A 124 3.04 13.41 8.13
C MET A 124 4.45 13.31 7.50
N ALA A 125 4.71 12.21 6.78
CA ALA A 125 5.91 12.10 5.96
C ALA A 125 5.75 12.86 4.64
N THR A 126 6.88 13.27 4.04
CA THR A 126 6.84 13.89 2.71
C THR A 126 6.82 12.84 1.59
N PRO A 127 6.34 13.20 0.38
CA PRO A 127 6.44 12.32 -0.79
C PRO A 127 7.88 11.89 -1.12
N GLU A 128 8.85 12.78 -0.89
CA GLU A 128 10.28 12.51 -1.12
C GLU A 128 10.81 11.46 -0.13
N GLU A 129 10.42 11.52 1.14
CA GLU A 129 10.75 10.50 2.14
C GLU A 129 10.17 9.14 1.76
N ALA A 130 8.90 9.12 1.35
CA ALA A 130 8.23 7.91 0.88
C ALA A 130 8.93 7.32 -0.37
N ALA A 131 9.26 8.15 -1.35
CA ALA A 131 9.97 7.73 -2.56
C ALA A 131 11.37 7.21 -2.26
N GLY A 132 12.11 7.88 -1.38
CA GLY A 132 13.44 7.44 -0.91
C GLY A 132 13.37 6.07 -0.23
N PHE A 133 12.35 5.84 0.59
CA PHE A 133 12.16 4.55 1.24
C PHE A 133 11.83 3.43 0.25
N ILE A 134 10.97 3.67 -0.74
CA ILE A 134 10.70 2.73 -1.83
C ILE A 134 11.99 2.40 -2.59
N TYR A 135 12.81 3.42 -2.89
CA TYR A 135 14.08 3.23 -3.59
C TYR A 135 15.05 2.35 -2.78
N ASN A 136 15.15 2.55 -1.46
CA ASN A 136 15.98 1.73 -0.58
C ASN A 136 15.54 0.26 -0.58
N ILE A 137 14.23 -0.01 -0.58
CA ILE A 137 13.71 -1.38 -0.72
C ILE A 137 14.03 -1.93 -2.12
N PHE A 138 13.91 -1.11 -3.16
CA PHE A 138 14.26 -1.53 -4.52
C PHE A 138 15.75 -1.86 -4.64
N ASP A 139 16.63 -1.10 -4.00
CA ASP A 139 18.08 -1.34 -4.00
C ASP A 139 18.53 -2.43 -3.01
N SER A 140 17.64 -2.90 -2.13
CA SER A 140 17.93 -3.99 -1.20
C SER A 140 18.30 -5.29 -1.93
N GLY A 141 19.07 -6.14 -1.27
CA GLY A 141 19.47 -7.44 -1.79
C GLY A 141 18.29 -8.37 -2.13
N SER A 142 18.59 -9.46 -2.81
CA SER A 142 17.57 -10.42 -3.31
C SER A 142 16.92 -11.28 -2.22
N TYR A 143 17.36 -11.18 -0.97
CA TYR A 143 16.83 -11.98 0.13
C TYR A 143 15.56 -11.38 0.77
N LEU A 144 15.29 -10.09 0.54
CA LEU A 144 14.09 -9.40 1.02
C LEU A 144 12.92 -9.68 0.06
N THR A 145 12.01 -10.58 0.43
CA THR A 145 10.81 -10.88 -0.35
C THR A 145 9.64 -11.31 0.54
N GLY A 146 8.42 -11.10 0.08
CA GLY A 146 7.18 -11.44 0.79
C GLY A 146 6.91 -10.59 2.03
N GLN A 147 7.54 -9.41 2.14
CA GLN A 147 7.39 -8.55 3.31
C GLN A 147 6.41 -7.41 3.06
N VAL A 148 5.71 -7.03 4.13
CA VAL A 148 4.92 -5.80 4.23
C VAL A 148 5.58 -4.94 5.27
N ILE A 149 6.18 -3.83 4.86
CA ILE A 149 7.02 -2.99 5.72
C ILE A 149 6.27 -1.69 5.98
N SER A 150 6.01 -1.39 7.26
CA SER A 150 5.35 -0.14 7.66
C SER A 150 6.32 1.04 7.54
N PHE A 151 5.79 2.17 7.07
CA PHE A 151 6.46 3.47 7.02
C PHE A 151 5.44 4.52 7.48
N ASP A 152 5.33 4.73 8.79
CA ASP A 152 4.17 5.37 9.40
C ASP A 152 4.49 6.31 10.58
N GLY A 153 5.75 6.56 10.86
CA GLY A 153 6.15 7.41 11.99
C GLY A 153 5.85 6.80 13.36
N GLY A 154 5.63 5.48 13.42
CA GLY A 154 5.30 4.77 14.67
C GLY A 154 3.82 4.79 15.02
N TRP A 155 2.92 5.05 14.05
CA TRP A 155 1.49 5.24 14.29
C TRP A 155 0.78 3.93 14.68
N ILE A 156 1.22 2.77 14.17
CA ILE A 156 0.68 1.45 14.54
C ILE A 156 1.77 0.47 14.98
#